data_0894930ff2956e5174c67368266a6382
#
_entry.id   0894930ff2956e5174c67368266a6382
#
_cell.length_a   1.000
_cell.length_b   1.000
_cell.length_c   1.000
_cell.angle_alpha   90.00
_cell.angle_beta   90.00
_cell.angle_gamma   90.00
#
_symmetry.space_group_name_H-M   'P 1'
#
loop_
_entity.id
_entity.type
_entity.pdbx_description
1 polymer ?
#
loop_
_entity_poly.entity_id
_entity_poly.type
_entity_poly.pdbx_seq_one_letter_code
_entity_poly.pdbx_strand_id
1 'polypeptide(L)'
;NKTEIFNLFAEYMEGSCNILSLNDIDEYLQDPANMDIVRKHYKLWLESTNILAEINSRDIFIDCETLLYNIEEEQREFVETSSYRQCIDVLERNRLLMILGMPGTGKTMTTKMLALYYAALGYRIIYTTNGDLQSIKKALSVDKESKEIILLDDCLGQYYFRMRDTQENELMSLIKYVLMHKNKKLIMNSRVTIFQHAKDSYIELNSFIDMEKVRLQYIDMDSMTIEDKGRIFKNHLYFRNILSYHYAQILKNNNYRWIVKHRNYTPRIIEYVTRQNVSNKIAAGEYCEFIRRCLDNPTEIWRDEFNNRLKAEDRIFLTSLFSLTEVGVEDKVLRRVFNARITKRTDIDTTRNVWETVLKRMEGTFVKIIENKGVRQIGAINPSVNDFLKNYLDENEPEVEE
;
A
#
# COMPACT_ATOMS: atom_id res chain seq x y z
N ASN A 1 11.33 -36.56 6.11
CA ASN A 1 11.47 -37.17 7.43
C ASN A 1 12.94 -37.11 7.87
N LYS A 2 13.25 -36.59 9.08
CA LYS A 2 14.62 -36.46 9.60
C LYS A 2 15.38 -37.79 9.57
N THR A 3 14.68 -38.87 9.92
CA THR A 3 15.25 -40.23 9.97
C THR A 3 15.70 -40.70 8.59
N GLU A 4 14.96 -40.43 7.55
CA GLU A 4 15.32 -40.80 6.18
C GLU A 4 16.53 -40.00 5.68
N ILE A 5 16.57 -38.70 5.97
CA ILE A 5 17.71 -37.84 5.62
C ILE A 5 18.94 -38.29 6.39
N PHE A 6 18.82 -38.56 7.69
CA PHE A 6 19.91 -39.03 8.50
C PHE A 6 20.46 -40.34 7.96
N ASN A 7 19.61 -41.30 7.59
CA ASN A 7 20.04 -42.61 7.04
C ASN A 7 20.77 -42.43 5.70
N LEU A 8 20.40 -41.46 4.88
CA LEU A 8 21.08 -41.18 3.62
C LEU A 8 22.49 -40.59 3.81
N PHE A 9 22.71 -39.85 4.89
CA PHE A 9 23.93 -39.11 5.16
C PHE A 9 24.67 -39.59 6.43
N ALA A 10 24.33 -40.79 6.94
CA ALA A 10 24.83 -41.30 8.21
C ALA A 10 26.37 -41.37 8.28
N GLU A 11 27.04 -41.52 7.16
CA GLU A 11 28.50 -41.52 7.10
C GLU A 11 29.16 -40.17 7.34
N TYR A 12 28.35 -39.08 7.19
CA TYR A 12 28.83 -37.69 7.29
C TYR A 12 28.24 -36.92 8.49
N MET A 13 27.39 -37.59 9.28
CA MET A 13 26.63 -36.91 10.37
C MET A 13 26.77 -37.67 11.68
N GLU A 14 27.14 -36.99 12.75
CA GLU A 14 27.28 -37.57 14.08
C GLU A 14 25.94 -37.89 14.77
N GLY A 15 24.83 -37.35 14.24
CA GLY A 15 23.49 -37.59 14.77
C GLY A 15 22.39 -36.82 14.04
N SER A 16 21.14 -37.23 14.23
CA SER A 16 19.97 -36.60 13.63
C SER A 16 19.71 -35.18 14.17
N CYS A 17 20.35 -34.79 15.27
CA CYS A 17 20.27 -33.45 15.84
C CYS A 17 20.86 -32.35 14.93
N ASN A 18 21.73 -32.75 13.97
CA ASN A 18 22.30 -31.83 12.99
C ASN A 18 21.34 -31.55 11.81
N ILE A 19 20.16 -32.19 11.80
CA ILE A 19 19.11 -31.95 10.79
C ILE A 19 18.04 -31.09 11.41
N LEU A 20 17.92 -29.84 10.94
CA LEU A 20 16.83 -28.95 11.31
C LEU A 20 15.69 -29.13 10.30
N SER A 21 14.53 -29.53 10.79
CA SER A 21 13.28 -29.49 10.02
C SER A 21 12.59 -28.14 10.18
N LEU A 22 11.59 -27.90 9.36
CA LEU A 22 10.77 -26.68 9.49
C LEU A 22 10.16 -26.58 10.91
N ASN A 23 9.67 -27.71 11.46
CA ASN A 23 9.11 -27.71 12.81
C ASN A 23 10.12 -27.32 13.89
N ASP A 24 11.41 -27.75 13.76
CA ASP A 24 12.44 -27.36 14.73
C ASP A 24 12.74 -25.87 14.64
N ILE A 25 12.70 -25.30 13.44
CA ILE A 25 12.88 -23.86 13.23
C ILE A 25 11.69 -23.11 13.82
N ASP A 26 10.48 -23.59 13.60
CA ASP A 26 9.26 -22.98 14.14
C ASP A 26 9.25 -23.03 15.68
N GLU A 27 9.57 -24.18 16.29
CA GLU A 27 9.69 -24.31 17.75
C GLU A 27 10.77 -23.37 18.31
N TYR A 28 11.93 -23.28 17.65
CA TYR A 28 13.01 -22.38 18.05
C TYR A 28 12.59 -20.91 17.98
N LEU A 29 11.88 -20.52 16.93
CA LEU A 29 11.44 -19.15 16.75
C LEU A 29 10.24 -18.77 17.62
N GLN A 30 9.42 -19.75 18.03
CA GLN A 30 8.30 -19.52 18.98
C GLN A 30 8.76 -19.40 20.43
N ASP A 31 9.99 -19.83 20.75
CA ASP A 31 10.54 -19.67 22.10
C ASP A 31 10.64 -18.18 22.46
N PRO A 32 10.06 -17.76 23.60
CA PRO A 32 10.15 -16.37 24.07
C PRO A 32 11.59 -15.84 24.16
N ALA A 33 12.57 -16.70 24.43
CA ALA A 33 13.97 -16.33 24.49
C ALA A 33 14.53 -15.87 23.12
N ASN A 34 13.94 -16.32 22.03
CA ASN A 34 14.40 -16.05 20.66
C ASN A 34 13.59 -14.94 19.96
N MET A 35 12.66 -14.30 20.66
CA MET A 35 11.80 -13.23 20.09
C MET A 35 12.58 -12.07 19.47
N ASP A 36 13.77 -11.77 19.97
CA ASP A 36 14.63 -10.72 19.39
C ASP A 36 15.15 -11.11 17.99
N ILE A 37 15.33 -12.39 17.71
CA ILE A 37 15.70 -12.91 16.39
C ILE A 37 14.51 -12.69 15.44
N VAL A 38 13.30 -13.06 15.88
CA VAL A 38 12.07 -12.87 15.10
C VAL A 38 11.87 -11.39 14.77
N ARG A 39 11.98 -10.49 15.75
CA ARG A 39 11.87 -9.04 15.56
C ARG A 39 12.87 -8.50 14.55
N LYS A 40 14.09 -9.00 14.60
CA LYS A 40 15.18 -8.56 13.73
C LYS A 40 15.06 -9.07 12.30
N HIS A 41 14.42 -10.23 12.12
CA HIS A 41 14.32 -10.93 10.84
C HIS A 41 12.87 -11.19 10.39
N TYR A 42 11.91 -10.41 10.87
CA TYR A 42 10.47 -10.61 10.63
C TYR A 42 10.10 -10.74 9.15
N LYS A 43 10.86 -10.15 8.24
CA LYS A 43 10.64 -10.25 6.80
C LYS A 43 10.78 -11.69 6.26
N LEU A 44 11.56 -12.54 6.91
CA LEU A 44 11.74 -13.94 6.55
C LEU A 44 10.60 -14.83 7.08
N TRP A 45 9.74 -14.30 7.95
CA TRP A 45 8.69 -15.04 8.63
C TRP A 45 7.50 -15.38 7.73
N LEU A 46 7.31 -14.68 6.60
CA LEU A 46 6.22 -14.92 5.66
C LEU A 46 6.21 -16.33 5.07
N GLU A 47 7.37 -16.97 4.95
CA GLU A 47 7.49 -18.29 4.34
C GLU A 47 7.18 -19.43 5.32
N SER A 48 7.19 -19.19 6.64
CA SER A 48 7.19 -20.24 7.66
C SER A 48 5.89 -20.38 8.47
N THR A 49 4.94 -19.45 8.41
CA THR A 49 3.82 -19.45 9.34
C THR A 49 2.44 -19.44 8.68
N ASN A 50 1.52 -20.23 9.26
CA ASN A 50 0.08 -20.13 9.03
C ASN A 50 -0.50 -18.84 9.66
N ILE A 51 -0.03 -17.67 9.19
CA ILE A 51 -0.41 -16.35 9.72
C ILE A 51 -1.94 -16.13 9.65
N LEU A 52 -2.64 -16.87 8.78
CA LEU A 52 -4.05 -16.69 8.49
C LEU A 52 -4.95 -17.80 9.06
N ALA A 53 -4.43 -18.75 9.82
CA ALA A 53 -5.09 -20.03 10.10
C ALA A 53 -6.46 -19.97 10.84
N GLU A 54 -6.90 -18.78 11.33
CA GLU A 54 -8.12 -18.69 12.15
C GLU A 54 -9.03 -17.49 11.81
N ILE A 55 -9.11 -17.06 10.56
CA ILE A 55 -10.03 -15.97 10.19
C ILE A 55 -11.41 -16.56 9.85
N ASN A 56 -12.42 -16.31 10.68
CA ASN A 56 -13.76 -16.83 10.52
C ASN A 56 -14.60 -16.14 9.42
N SER A 57 -14.15 -15.02 8.88
CA SER A 57 -14.82 -14.29 7.80
C SER A 57 -14.10 -14.50 6.49
N ARG A 58 -14.77 -15.11 5.50
CA ARG A 58 -14.19 -15.43 4.20
C ARG A 58 -13.71 -14.18 3.44
N ASP A 59 -14.46 -13.08 3.50
CA ASP A 59 -14.12 -11.85 2.80
C ASP A 59 -12.83 -11.23 3.39
N ILE A 60 -12.75 -11.16 4.70
CA ILE A 60 -11.57 -10.68 5.42
C ILE A 60 -10.36 -11.61 5.19
N PHE A 61 -10.58 -12.92 5.14
CA PHE A 61 -9.52 -13.88 4.86
C PHE A 61 -8.86 -13.62 3.49
N ILE A 62 -9.68 -13.45 2.43
CA ILE A 62 -9.19 -13.17 1.08
C ILE A 62 -8.42 -11.83 1.04
N ASP A 63 -8.95 -10.79 1.68
CA ASP A 63 -8.30 -9.48 1.74
C ASP A 63 -6.94 -9.56 2.46
N CYS A 64 -6.85 -10.32 3.56
CA CYS A 64 -5.61 -10.53 4.30
C CYS A 64 -4.60 -11.38 3.51
N GLU A 65 -5.03 -12.43 2.83
CA GLU A 65 -4.17 -13.22 1.93
C GLU A 65 -3.60 -12.35 0.81
N THR A 66 -4.44 -11.58 0.16
CA THR A 66 -4.01 -10.65 -0.89
C THR A 66 -3.03 -9.60 -0.36
N LEU A 67 -3.28 -9.09 0.84
CA LEU A 67 -2.37 -8.16 1.51
C LEU A 67 -0.98 -8.78 1.71
N LEU A 68 -0.92 -10.00 2.24
CA LEU A 68 0.34 -10.71 2.50
C LEU A 68 1.08 -11.06 1.22
N TYR A 69 0.38 -11.50 0.19
CA TYR A 69 0.96 -11.75 -1.12
C TYR A 69 1.63 -10.49 -1.70
N ASN A 70 0.95 -9.36 -1.65
CA ASN A 70 1.50 -8.09 -2.11
C ASN A 70 2.72 -7.66 -1.27
N ILE A 71 2.68 -7.89 0.05
CA ILE A 71 3.80 -7.57 0.95
C ILE A 71 5.04 -8.41 0.57
N GLU A 72 4.89 -9.66 0.21
CA GLU A 72 5.99 -10.54 -0.16
C GLU A 72 6.81 -9.98 -1.33
N GLU A 73 6.15 -9.43 -2.34
CA GLU A 73 6.83 -8.78 -3.47
C GLU A 73 7.47 -7.43 -3.07
N GLU A 74 6.75 -6.61 -2.31
CA GLU A 74 7.12 -5.23 -1.99
C GLU A 74 8.17 -5.12 -0.86
N GLN A 75 8.26 -6.11 0.05
CA GLN A 75 9.13 -6.04 1.24
C GLN A 75 10.62 -5.87 0.95
N ARG A 76 11.09 -6.39 -0.20
CA ARG A 76 12.51 -6.32 -0.60
C ARG A 76 12.95 -4.88 -0.84
N GLU A 77 12.07 -4.04 -1.35
CA GLU A 77 12.36 -2.63 -1.64
C GLU A 77 12.24 -1.75 -0.38
N PHE A 78 11.53 -2.23 0.64
CA PHE A 78 11.24 -1.45 1.85
C PHE A 78 12.48 -1.18 2.70
N VAL A 79 12.59 0.06 3.16
CA VAL A 79 13.62 0.52 4.10
C VAL A 79 12.98 0.88 5.44
N GLU A 80 13.50 0.33 6.51
CA GLU A 80 13.12 0.70 7.87
C GLU A 80 13.71 2.09 8.21
N THR A 81 12.89 3.10 7.97
CA THR A 81 13.22 4.49 8.28
C THR A 81 13.08 4.79 9.76
N SER A 82 13.58 5.96 10.20
CA SER A 82 13.36 6.45 11.55
C SER A 82 11.86 6.56 11.89
N SER A 83 11.04 7.03 10.95
CA SER A 83 9.59 7.12 11.12
C SER A 83 8.93 5.74 11.30
N TYR A 84 9.39 4.71 10.58
CA TYR A 84 8.90 3.34 10.77
C TYR A 84 9.16 2.83 12.20
N ARG A 85 10.38 3.04 12.73
CA ARG A 85 10.72 2.65 14.10
C ARG A 85 9.89 3.40 15.13
N GLN A 86 9.68 4.69 14.93
CA GLN A 86 8.79 5.48 15.79
C GLN A 86 7.34 4.94 15.76
N CYS A 87 6.85 4.48 14.63
CA CYS A 87 5.53 3.83 14.55
C CYS A 87 5.45 2.58 15.43
N ILE A 88 6.49 1.74 15.44
CA ILE A 88 6.56 0.57 16.34
C ILE A 88 6.52 1.04 17.80
N ASP A 89 7.35 2.01 18.19
CA ASP A 89 7.39 2.52 19.55
C ASP A 89 6.04 3.07 20.01
N VAL A 90 5.32 3.78 19.11
CA VAL A 90 3.97 4.30 19.39
C VAL A 90 2.97 3.17 19.58
N LEU A 91 2.99 2.15 18.71
CA LEU A 91 2.09 1.00 18.81
C LEU A 91 2.33 0.15 20.07
N GLU A 92 3.57 0.02 20.50
CA GLU A 92 3.88 -0.69 21.73
C GLU A 92 3.35 0.04 22.98
N ARG A 93 3.47 1.36 23.00
CA ARG A 93 3.02 2.19 24.14
C ARG A 93 1.50 2.41 24.14
N ASN A 94 0.92 2.70 22.98
CA ASN A 94 -0.45 3.23 22.88
C ASN A 94 -1.43 2.25 22.24
N ARG A 95 -0.96 1.19 21.57
CA ARG A 95 -1.78 0.21 20.83
C ARG A 95 -2.59 0.79 19.66
N LEU A 96 -2.56 2.10 19.50
CA LEU A 96 -3.28 2.85 18.49
C LEU A 96 -2.29 3.79 17.78
N LEU A 97 -2.30 3.75 16.46
CA LEU A 97 -1.44 4.57 15.61
C LEU A 97 -2.25 5.16 14.46
N MET A 98 -2.12 6.47 14.25
CA MET A 98 -2.57 7.16 13.05
C MET A 98 -1.34 7.63 12.26
N ILE A 99 -1.17 7.14 11.05
CA ILE A 99 -0.10 7.56 10.13
C ILE A 99 -0.67 8.62 9.20
N LEU A 100 -0.09 9.81 9.24
CA LEU A 100 -0.50 10.92 8.38
C LEU A 100 0.66 11.33 7.46
N GLY A 101 0.34 11.81 6.28
CA GLY A 101 1.36 12.32 5.35
C GLY A 101 0.78 12.64 3.98
N MET A 102 1.59 13.29 3.16
CA MET A 102 1.22 13.62 1.77
C MET A 102 1.09 12.35 0.91
N PRO A 103 0.39 12.41 -0.23
CA PRO A 103 0.36 11.32 -1.19
C PRO A 103 1.76 10.88 -1.63
N GLY A 104 2.00 9.56 -1.74
CA GLY A 104 3.28 9.04 -2.24
C GLY A 104 4.42 8.98 -1.22
N THR A 105 4.18 9.31 0.06
CA THR A 105 5.21 9.28 1.12
C THR A 105 5.45 7.90 1.73
N GLY A 106 4.73 6.87 1.31
CA GLY A 106 4.94 5.49 1.77
C GLY A 106 4.06 5.07 2.97
N LYS A 107 2.96 5.78 3.28
CA LYS A 107 2.05 5.42 4.39
C LYS A 107 1.53 3.99 4.31
N THR A 108 0.92 3.63 3.19
CA THR A 108 0.39 2.27 2.95
C THR A 108 1.48 1.22 3.09
N MET A 109 2.68 1.48 2.53
CA MET A 109 3.81 0.56 2.66
C MET A 109 4.26 0.42 4.11
N THR A 110 4.35 1.51 4.86
CA THR A 110 4.64 1.48 6.29
C THR A 110 3.60 0.67 7.06
N THR A 111 2.31 0.86 6.77
CA THR A 111 1.21 0.10 7.39
C THR A 111 1.32 -1.39 7.10
N LYS A 112 1.58 -1.78 5.84
CA LYS A 112 1.80 -3.18 5.43
C LYS A 112 2.97 -3.81 6.18
N MET A 113 4.09 -3.11 6.26
CA MET A 113 5.30 -3.64 6.92
C MET A 113 5.16 -3.72 8.43
N LEU A 114 4.38 -2.83 9.06
CA LEU A 114 3.99 -2.97 10.47
C LEU A 114 3.09 -4.20 10.68
N ALA A 115 2.14 -4.44 9.78
CA ALA A 115 1.31 -5.63 9.83
C ALA A 115 2.15 -6.90 9.80
N LEU A 116 3.11 -6.98 8.86
CA LEU A 116 4.04 -8.09 8.77
C LEU A 116 4.89 -8.27 10.04
N TYR A 117 5.42 -7.15 10.58
CA TYR A 117 6.18 -7.17 11.82
C TYR A 117 5.37 -7.78 12.98
N TYR A 118 4.10 -7.34 13.14
CA TYR A 118 3.24 -7.88 14.20
C TYR A 118 2.75 -9.30 13.92
N ALA A 119 2.55 -9.67 12.65
CA ALA A 119 2.26 -11.06 12.29
C ALA A 119 3.37 -12.01 12.73
N ALA A 120 4.64 -11.62 12.52
CA ALA A 120 5.80 -12.37 13.01
C ALA A 120 5.85 -12.46 14.55
N LEU A 121 5.18 -11.55 15.28
CA LEU A 121 5.03 -11.60 16.75
C LEU A 121 3.77 -12.37 17.20
N GLY A 122 3.11 -13.09 16.29
CA GLY A 122 1.93 -13.89 16.55
C GLY A 122 0.63 -13.10 16.63
N TYR A 123 0.57 -11.90 16.06
CA TYR A 123 -0.68 -11.16 15.91
C TYR A 123 -1.42 -11.61 14.64
N ARG A 124 -2.69 -11.93 14.78
CA ARG A 124 -3.57 -12.15 13.64
C ARG A 124 -3.88 -10.82 12.95
N ILE A 125 -3.70 -10.75 11.64
CA ILE A 125 -4.02 -9.56 10.85
C ILE A 125 -5.51 -9.54 10.55
N ILE A 126 -6.14 -8.37 10.72
CA ILE A 126 -7.50 -8.09 10.31
C ILE A 126 -7.46 -6.86 9.39
N TYR A 127 -7.74 -7.09 8.12
CA TYR A 127 -7.68 -6.08 7.07
C TYR A 127 -8.86 -6.23 6.12
N THR A 128 -9.35 -5.11 5.60
CA THR A 128 -10.35 -5.10 4.54
C THR A 128 -10.05 -3.98 3.55
N THR A 129 -10.18 -4.30 2.28
CA THR A 129 -9.91 -3.37 1.17
C THR A 129 -10.97 -2.27 1.06
N ASN A 130 -12.19 -2.53 1.53
CA ASN A 130 -13.33 -1.60 1.46
C ASN A 130 -13.56 -0.78 2.73
N GLY A 131 -12.75 -1.01 3.77
CA GLY A 131 -12.87 -0.33 5.05
C GLY A 131 -14.16 -0.62 5.83
N ASP A 132 -14.88 -1.72 5.54
CA ASP A 132 -16.13 -2.07 6.23
C ASP A 132 -15.88 -2.40 7.71
N LEU A 133 -16.19 -1.45 8.59
CA LEU A 133 -16.02 -1.58 10.03
C LEU A 133 -16.88 -2.69 10.64
N GLN A 134 -18.03 -3.00 10.04
CA GLN A 134 -18.87 -4.08 10.53
C GLN A 134 -18.24 -5.44 10.25
N SER A 135 -17.67 -5.64 9.07
CA SER A 135 -16.93 -6.86 8.75
C SER A 135 -15.70 -7.02 9.64
N ILE A 136 -14.98 -5.94 9.93
CA ILE A 136 -13.85 -5.95 10.87
C ILE A 136 -14.32 -6.39 12.25
N LYS A 137 -15.40 -5.78 12.79
CA LYS A 137 -15.92 -6.12 14.11
C LYS A 137 -16.37 -7.58 14.20
N LYS A 138 -16.95 -8.13 13.12
CA LYS A 138 -17.35 -9.55 13.06
C LYS A 138 -16.14 -10.50 13.01
N ALA A 139 -15.03 -10.07 12.45
CA ALA A 139 -13.81 -10.87 12.35
C ALA A 139 -12.99 -10.87 13.64
N LEU A 140 -13.21 -9.92 14.54
CA LEU A 140 -12.54 -9.89 15.83
C LEU A 140 -12.88 -11.12 16.66
N SER A 141 -11.88 -11.69 17.32
CA SER A 141 -12.07 -12.82 18.23
C SER A 141 -12.84 -12.39 19.47
N VAL A 142 -13.73 -13.27 19.93
CA VAL A 142 -14.40 -13.13 21.23
C VAL A 142 -13.41 -13.32 22.38
N ASP A 143 -12.31 -14.07 22.13
CA ASP A 143 -11.24 -14.24 23.08
C ASP A 143 -10.43 -12.94 23.23
N LYS A 144 -10.46 -12.39 24.45
CA LYS A 144 -9.76 -11.14 24.79
C LYS A 144 -8.25 -11.26 24.81
N GLU A 145 -7.74 -12.47 25.00
CA GLU A 145 -6.30 -12.75 25.06
C GLU A 145 -5.70 -12.98 23.68
N SER A 146 -6.51 -13.21 22.64
CA SER A 146 -6.02 -13.35 21.28
C SER A 146 -5.34 -12.07 20.80
N LYS A 147 -4.13 -12.21 20.23
CA LYS A 147 -3.37 -11.09 19.67
C LYS A 147 -3.91 -10.73 18.28
N GLU A 148 -4.39 -9.52 18.10
CA GLU A 148 -4.94 -9.05 16.82
C GLU A 148 -4.44 -7.65 16.48
N ILE A 149 -4.11 -7.45 15.19
CA ILE A 149 -3.78 -6.15 14.64
C ILE A 149 -4.74 -5.81 13.50
N ILE A 150 -5.37 -4.67 13.62
CA ILE A 150 -6.39 -4.17 12.70
C ILE A 150 -5.76 -3.09 11.85
N LEU A 151 -5.98 -3.17 10.53
CA LEU A 151 -5.47 -2.19 9.58
C LEU A 151 -6.63 -1.48 8.89
N LEU A 152 -6.62 -0.16 8.93
CA LEU A 152 -7.53 0.72 8.21
C LEU A 152 -6.71 1.62 7.27
N ASP A 153 -6.59 1.18 6.01
CA ASP A 153 -5.85 1.94 4.99
C ASP A 153 -6.75 3.01 4.37
N ASP A 154 -6.23 4.24 4.28
CA ASP A 154 -6.94 5.46 3.82
C ASP A 154 -8.34 5.60 4.45
N CYS A 155 -8.41 5.31 5.74
CA CYS A 155 -9.67 5.12 6.47
C CYS A 155 -10.59 6.35 6.42
N LEU A 156 -10.04 7.54 6.48
CA LEU A 156 -10.84 8.77 6.45
C LEU A 156 -11.19 9.20 5.02
N GLY A 157 -10.33 8.89 4.01
CA GLY A 157 -10.61 9.19 2.61
C GLY A 157 -11.77 8.38 2.05
N GLN A 158 -11.84 7.10 2.41
CA GLN A 158 -12.94 6.23 2.02
C GLN A 158 -14.25 6.60 2.73
N TYR A 159 -14.17 7.11 3.95
CA TYR A 159 -15.32 7.43 4.77
C TYR A 159 -15.81 8.87 4.59
N TYR A 160 -14.92 9.83 4.31
CA TYR A 160 -15.24 11.26 4.29
C TYR A 160 -16.44 11.60 3.39
N PHE A 161 -16.55 10.97 2.22
CA PHE A 161 -17.68 11.18 1.30
C PHE A 161 -18.93 10.35 1.62
N ARG A 162 -18.86 9.40 2.56
CA ARG A 162 -19.94 8.48 2.90
C ARG A 162 -20.30 8.46 4.38
N MET A 163 -19.55 9.15 5.25
CA MET A 163 -19.84 9.12 6.69
C MET A 163 -21.19 9.75 6.98
N ARG A 164 -22.14 8.86 7.23
CA ARG A 164 -23.31 9.17 8.05
C ARG A 164 -22.90 9.04 9.52
N ASP A 165 -23.60 9.71 10.42
CA ASP A 165 -23.34 9.70 11.88
C ASP A 165 -23.11 8.29 12.47
N THR A 166 -23.67 7.27 11.83
CA THR A 166 -23.51 5.86 12.22
C THR A 166 -22.08 5.33 12.10
N GLN A 167 -21.28 5.82 11.15
CA GLN A 167 -19.92 5.29 10.90
C GLN A 167 -18.88 5.92 11.83
N GLU A 168 -19.07 7.18 12.25
CA GLU A 168 -18.25 7.76 13.31
C GLU A 168 -18.38 6.95 14.60
N ASN A 169 -19.61 6.66 15.01
CA ASN A 169 -19.89 5.84 16.18
C ASN A 169 -19.27 4.44 16.08
N GLU A 170 -19.26 3.84 14.89
CA GLU A 170 -18.65 2.53 14.69
C GLU A 170 -17.13 2.57 14.80
N LEU A 171 -16.48 3.57 14.22
CA LEU A 171 -15.05 3.79 14.34
C LEU A 171 -14.66 4.07 15.79
N MET A 172 -15.39 4.95 16.48
CA MET A 172 -15.16 5.26 17.88
C MET A 172 -15.34 4.04 18.78
N SER A 173 -16.33 3.21 18.50
CA SER A 173 -16.55 1.94 19.20
C SER A 173 -15.36 0.99 19.02
N LEU A 174 -14.81 0.87 17.80
CA LEU A 174 -13.64 0.04 17.51
C LEU A 174 -12.38 0.58 18.23
N ILE A 175 -12.16 1.88 18.18
CA ILE A 175 -11.05 2.51 18.89
C ILE A 175 -11.12 2.25 20.40
N LYS A 176 -12.29 2.48 21.01
CA LYS A 176 -12.52 2.22 22.44
C LYS A 176 -12.27 0.74 22.77
N TYR A 177 -12.74 -0.18 21.92
CA TYR A 177 -12.52 -1.61 22.10
C TYR A 177 -11.03 -1.97 22.12
N VAL A 178 -10.25 -1.47 21.15
CA VAL A 178 -8.79 -1.71 21.09
C VAL A 178 -8.08 -1.16 22.34
N LEU A 179 -8.45 0.03 22.79
CA LEU A 179 -7.85 0.63 23.99
C LEU A 179 -8.17 -0.11 25.28
N MET A 180 -9.29 -0.84 25.34
CA MET A 180 -9.68 -1.66 26.50
C MET A 180 -8.91 -2.99 26.57
N HIS A 181 -8.36 -3.49 25.45
CA HIS A 181 -7.76 -4.82 25.35
C HIS A 181 -6.27 -4.75 25.03
N LYS A 182 -5.41 -5.30 25.91
CA LYS A 182 -3.94 -5.20 25.77
C LYS A 182 -3.38 -5.87 24.51
N ASN A 183 -4.03 -6.95 24.06
CA ASN A 183 -3.59 -7.77 22.93
C ASN A 183 -4.20 -7.34 21.57
N LYS A 184 -4.87 -6.18 21.54
CA LYS A 184 -5.43 -5.61 20.32
C LYS A 184 -4.67 -4.37 19.93
N LYS A 185 -4.35 -4.23 18.64
CA LYS A 185 -3.68 -3.05 18.08
C LYS A 185 -4.47 -2.54 16.88
N LEU A 186 -4.42 -1.23 16.64
CA LEU A 186 -5.07 -0.60 15.50
C LEU A 186 -4.12 0.37 14.81
N ILE A 187 -3.92 0.17 13.53
CA ILE A 187 -3.21 1.09 12.66
C ILE A 187 -4.23 1.72 11.71
N MET A 188 -4.24 3.03 11.69
CA MET A 188 -5.00 3.83 10.74
C MET A 188 -4.04 4.68 9.93
N ASN A 189 -4.33 4.91 8.66
CA ASN A 189 -3.61 5.92 7.91
C ASN A 189 -4.58 6.80 7.11
N SER A 190 -4.15 8.02 6.85
CA SER A 190 -4.92 8.99 6.06
C SER A 190 -3.99 10.06 5.47
N ARG A 191 -4.54 10.85 4.54
CA ARG A 191 -3.90 12.07 4.09
C ARG A 191 -4.11 13.19 5.12
N VAL A 192 -3.13 14.08 5.24
CA VAL A 192 -3.20 15.22 6.18
C VAL A 192 -4.44 16.07 5.91
N THR A 193 -4.72 16.40 4.65
CA THR A 193 -5.89 17.20 4.27
C THR A 193 -7.21 16.56 4.66
N ILE A 194 -7.38 15.28 4.36
CA ILE A 194 -8.58 14.50 4.71
C ILE A 194 -8.75 14.42 6.22
N PHE A 195 -7.64 14.22 6.94
CA PHE A 195 -7.65 14.16 8.39
C PHE A 195 -8.08 15.49 9.02
N GLN A 196 -7.58 16.64 8.52
CA GLN A 196 -8.00 17.96 9.01
C GLN A 196 -9.49 18.18 8.78
N HIS A 197 -9.99 17.87 7.59
CA HIS A 197 -11.43 17.96 7.32
C HIS A 197 -12.26 17.04 8.23
N ALA A 198 -11.78 15.84 8.53
CA ALA A 198 -12.46 14.94 9.46
C ALA A 198 -12.47 15.51 10.89
N LYS A 199 -11.39 16.12 11.35
CA LYS A 199 -11.34 16.82 12.65
C LYS A 199 -12.37 17.93 12.75
N ASP A 200 -12.55 18.70 11.69
CA ASP A 200 -13.51 19.80 11.65
C ASP A 200 -14.96 19.31 11.64
N SER A 201 -15.21 18.12 11.07
CA SER A 201 -16.55 17.57 10.87
C SER A 201 -17.01 16.64 11.99
N TYR A 202 -16.09 15.98 12.71
CA TYR A 202 -16.40 14.94 13.70
C TYR A 202 -15.99 15.33 15.11
N ILE A 203 -16.98 15.70 15.93
CA ILE A 203 -16.77 16.24 17.28
C ILE A 203 -16.18 15.20 18.22
N GLU A 204 -16.67 13.97 18.18
CA GLU A 204 -16.15 12.87 19.06
C GLU A 204 -14.73 12.50 18.69
N LEU A 205 -14.42 12.35 17.39
CA LEU A 205 -13.08 12.04 16.91
C LEU A 205 -12.08 13.14 17.30
N ASN A 206 -12.47 14.41 17.11
CA ASN A 206 -11.64 15.54 17.48
C ASN A 206 -11.37 15.59 18.99
N SER A 207 -12.41 15.48 19.82
CA SER A 207 -12.28 15.42 21.28
C SER A 207 -11.38 14.26 21.74
N PHE A 208 -11.47 13.11 21.05
CA PHE A 208 -10.67 11.93 21.39
C PHE A 208 -9.18 12.11 21.04
N ILE A 209 -8.90 12.78 19.91
CA ILE A 209 -7.54 13.12 19.49
C ILE A 209 -6.92 14.15 20.44
N ASP A 210 -7.68 15.19 20.79
CA ASP A 210 -7.21 16.27 21.69
C ASP A 210 -6.94 15.76 23.12
N MET A 211 -7.58 14.66 23.55
CA MET A 211 -7.27 13.99 24.81
C MET A 211 -5.96 13.16 24.78
N GLU A 212 -5.17 13.25 23.72
CA GLU A 212 -3.94 12.46 23.51
C GLU A 212 -4.13 10.92 23.60
N LYS A 213 -5.36 10.43 23.49
CA LYS A 213 -5.67 9.00 23.47
C LYS A 213 -5.30 8.34 22.17
N VAL A 214 -5.21 9.13 21.09
CA VAL A 214 -4.73 8.73 19.77
C VAL A 214 -3.40 9.37 19.52
N ARG A 215 -2.32 8.60 19.43
CA ARG A 215 -1.02 9.11 19.04
C ARG A 215 -0.94 9.24 17.53
N LEU A 216 -0.67 10.45 17.08
CA LEU A 216 -0.49 10.77 15.69
C LEU A 216 1.00 10.65 15.33
N GLN A 217 1.30 9.81 14.36
CA GLN A 217 2.63 9.74 13.76
C GLN A 217 2.56 10.32 12.35
N TYR A 218 3.31 11.40 12.14
CA TYR A 218 3.46 11.99 10.82
C TYR A 218 4.58 11.31 10.06
N ILE A 219 4.29 10.86 8.85
CA ILE A 219 5.32 10.53 7.86
C ILE A 219 5.47 11.76 6.98
N ASP A 220 6.49 12.54 7.29
CA ASP A 220 6.86 13.72 6.53
C ASP A 220 8.16 13.45 5.78
N MET A 221 8.20 13.86 4.51
CA MET A 221 9.40 13.71 3.68
C MET A 221 10.55 14.58 4.17
N ASP A 222 10.27 15.71 4.81
CA ASP A 222 11.31 16.57 5.38
C ASP A 222 11.97 15.93 6.60
N SER A 223 11.27 15.07 7.32
CA SER A 223 11.81 14.29 8.44
C SER A 223 12.67 13.09 8.00
N MET A 224 12.53 12.66 6.73
CA MET A 224 13.30 11.53 6.20
C MET A 224 14.76 11.93 5.95
N THR A 225 15.70 11.22 6.58
CA THR A 225 17.12 11.51 6.43
C THR A 225 17.61 11.28 5.00
N ILE A 226 18.70 11.95 4.62
CA ILE A 226 19.33 11.70 3.31
C ILE A 226 19.78 10.25 3.19
N GLU A 227 20.16 9.63 4.28
CA GLU A 227 20.54 8.21 4.33
C GLU A 227 19.35 7.32 4.03
N ASP A 228 18.19 7.56 4.63
CA ASP A 228 16.96 6.82 4.36
C ASP A 228 16.54 6.96 2.89
N LYS A 229 16.56 8.18 2.35
CA LYS A 229 16.32 8.47 0.92
C LYS A 229 17.31 7.69 0.03
N GLY A 230 18.59 7.68 0.39
CA GLY A 230 19.62 6.94 -0.32
C GLY A 230 19.41 5.44 -0.30
N ARG A 231 19.01 4.87 0.85
CA ARG A 231 18.69 3.44 0.99
C ARG A 231 17.47 3.05 0.16
N ILE A 232 16.42 3.86 0.18
CA ILE A 232 15.21 3.65 -0.65
C ILE A 232 15.61 3.63 -2.13
N PHE A 233 16.34 4.64 -2.59
CA PHE A 233 16.77 4.72 -3.98
C PHE A 233 17.63 3.52 -4.37
N LYS A 234 18.62 3.15 -3.54
CA LYS A 234 19.47 1.97 -3.77
C LYS A 234 18.66 0.67 -3.88
N ASN A 235 17.70 0.45 -2.96
CA ASN A 235 16.90 -0.77 -2.96
C ASN A 235 16.06 -0.87 -4.23
N HIS A 236 15.39 0.21 -4.64
CA HIS A 236 14.64 0.23 -5.89
C HIS A 236 15.52 -0.04 -7.11
N LEU A 237 16.70 0.57 -7.20
CA LEU A 237 17.63 0.30 -8.30
C LEU A 237 18.06 -1.16 -8.35
N TYR A 238 18.34 -1.74 -7.19
CA TYR A 238 18.87 -3.10 -7.08
C TYR A 238 17.78 -4.16 -7.34
N PHE A 239 16.67 -4.11 -6.62
CA PHE A 239 15.64 -5.14 -6.70
C PHE A 239 14.81 -5.07 -7.99
N ARG A 240 14.79 -3.92 -8.66
CA ARG A 240 14.13 -3.76 -9.97
C ARG A 240 15.05 -4.00 -11.15
N ASN A 241 16.27 -4.47 -10.91
CA ASN A 241 17.24 -4.84 -11.94
C ASN A 241 17.41 -3.78 -13.02
N ILE A 242 17.71 -2.54 -12.60
CA ILE A 242 17.95 -1.43 -13.52
C ILE A 242 19.11 -1.75 -14.43
N LEU A 243 18.99 -1.42 -15.72
CA LEU A 243 19.99 -1.68 -16.72
C LEU A 243 21.36 -1.09 -16.33
N SER A 244 22.42 -1.86 -16.55
CA SER A 244 23.79 -1.53 -16.07
C SER A 244 24.26 -0.16 -16.54
N TYR A 245 23.91 0.25 -17.76
CA TYR A 245 24.29 1.56 -18.28
C TYR A 245 23.52 2.72 -17.62
N HIS A 246 22.27 2.51 -17.16
CA HIS A 246 21.53 3.48 -16.35
C HIS A 246 22.13 3.59 -14.95
N TYR A 247 22.46 2.45 -14.36
CA TYR A 247 23.14 2.42 -13.07
C TYR A 247 24.48 3.13 -13.11
N ALA A 248 25.28 2.92 -14.17
CA ALA A 248 26.54 3.63 -14.38
C ALA A 248 26.37 5.16 -14.48
N GLN A 249 25.29 5.64 -15.12
CA GLN A 249 24.97 7.08 -15.16
C GLN A 249 24.67 7.67 -13.80
N ILE A 250 23.94 6.93 -12.95
CA ILE A 250 23.63 7.39 -11.58
C ILE A 250 24.92 7.53 -10.76
N LEU A 251 25.86 6.60 -10.93
CA LEU A 251 27.16 6.66 -10.24
C LEU A 251 28.09 7.74 -10.81
N LYS A 252 28.02 7.99 -12.14
CA LYS A 252 28.84 9.00 -12.80
C LYS A 252 28.59 10.37 -12.18
N ASN A 253 29.67 11.09 -11.85
CA ASN A 253 29.64 12.42 -11.25
C ASN A 253 28.81 12.49 -9.93
N ASN A 254 28.60 11.35 -9.27
CA ASN A 254 27.79 11.24 -8.06
C ASN A 254 26.34 11.76 -8.26
N ASN A 255 25.73 11.48 -9.41
CA ASN A 255 24.37 11.94 -9.70
C ASN A 255 23.34 11.50 -8.64
N TYR A 256 23.52 10.35 -7.97
CA TYR A 256 22.68 9.93 -6.85
C TYR A 256 22.54 11.00 -5.76
N ARG A 257 23.57 11.86 -5.55
CA ARG A 257 23.53 12.87 -4.47
C ARG A 257 22.48 13.94 -4.70
N TRP A 258 22.36 14.46 -5.93
CA TRP A 258 21.34 15.46 -6.23
C TRP A 258 19.96 14.82 -6.26
N ILE A 259 19.82 13.56 -6.71
CA ILE A 259 18.54 12.83 -6.72
C ILE A 259 18.00 12.71 -5.30
N VAL A 260 18.80 12.19 -4.35
CA VAL A 260 18.34 12.00 -2.97
C VAL A 260 18.14 13.30 -2.19
N LYS A 261 18.80 14.38 -2.59
CA LYS A 261 18.67 15.72 -2.00
C LYS A 261 17.55 16.55 -2.64
N HIS A 262 16.93 16.05 -3.69
CA HIS A 262 15.95 16.83 -4.42
C HIS A 262 14.73 17.13 -3.52
N ARG A 263 14.23 18.39 -3.57
CA ARG A 263 13.10 18.83 -2.72
C ARG A 263 11.84 18.02 -2.93
N ASN A 264 11.56 17.58 -4.16
CA ASN A 264 10.39 16.78 -4.51
C ASN A 264 10.66 15.26 -4.47
N TYR A 265 11.75 14.83 -3.81
CA TYR A 265 12.02 13.41 -3.64
C TYR A 265 10.89 12.74 -2.86
N THR A 266 10.23 11.77 -3.46
CA THR A 266 9.27 10.88 -2.79
C THR A 266 9.55 9.42 -3.17
N PRO A 267 9.29 8.46 -2.29
CA PRO A 267 9.40 7.03 -2.61
C PRO A 267 8.65 6.65 -3.88
N ARG A 268 7.49 7.28 -4.10
CA ARG A 268 6.67 7.05 -5.28
C ARG A 268 7.33 7.47 -6.59
N ILE A 269 7.97 8.65 -6.62
CA ILE A 269 8.70 9.08 -7.81
C ILE A 269 9.84 8.10 -8.09
N ILE A 270 10.55 7.68 -7.04
CA ILE A 270 11.63 6.69 -7.15
C ILE A 270 11.09 5.36 -7.66
N GLU A 271 9.99 4.89 -7.10
CA GLU A 271 9.29 3.70 -7.58
C GLU A 271 8.96 3.80 -9.07
N TYR A 272 8.38 4.91 -9.52
CA TYR A 272 8.01 5.13 -10.91
C TYR A 272 9.22 5.10 -11.84
N VAL A 273 10.25 5.90 -11.57
CA VAL A 273 11.42 6.01 -12.45
C VAL A 273 12.24 4.71 -12.54
N THR A 274 12.12 3.84 -11.53
CA THR A 274 12.82 2.55 -11.48
C THR A 274 11.98 1.38 -11.99
N ARG A 275 10.70 1.56 -12.36
CA ARG A 275 9.90 0.49 -12.98
C ARG A 275 10.54 0.05 -14.29
N GLN A 276 10.70 -1.26 -14.49
CA GLN A 276 11.34 -1.82 -15.68
C GLN A 276 10.63 -1.41 -16.98
N ASN A 277 9.31 -1.40 -16.99
CA ASN A 277 8.52 -0.97 -18.15
C ASN A 277 8.67 0.52 -18.49
N VAL A 278 9.19 1.32 -17.57
CA VAL A 278 9.51 2.75 -17.75
C VAL A 278 10.99 2.91 -18.07
N SER A 279 11.88 2.47 -17.18
CA SER A 279 13.32 2.67 -17.28
C SER A 279 13.93 2.05 -18.55
N ASN A 280 13.46 0.85 -18.96
CA ASN A 280 13.96 0.15 -20.16
C ASN A 280 13.63 0.89 -21.49
N LYS A 281 12.71 1.84 -21.47
CA LYS A 281 12.35 2.64 -22.65
C LYS A 281 13.20 3.91 -22.79
N ILE A 282 13.99 4.25 -21.77
CA ILE A 282 14.82 5.44 -21.76
C ILE A 282 16.14 5.13 -22.46
N ALA A 283 16.57 6.00 -23.38
CA ALA A 283 17.81 5.84 -24.11
C ALA A 283 19.03 5.88 -23.17
N ALA A 284 20.06 5.15 -23.57
CA ALA A 284 21.34 5.20 -22.87
C ALA A 284 21.87 6.65 -22.90
N GLY A 285 22.16 7.20 -21.73
CA GLY A 285 22.63 8.60 -21.63
C GLY A 285 21.58 9.57 -21.08
N GLU A 286 20.29 9.26 -21.19
CA GLU A 286 19.19 10.18 -20.84
C GLU A 286 18.52 9.89 -19.49
N TYR A 287 18.92 8.82 -18.81
CA TYR A 287 18.19 8.36 -17.61
C TYR A 287 18.24 9.36 -16.46
N CYS A 288 19.37 9.99 -16.20
CA CYS A 288 19.47 11.02 -15.16
C CYS A 288 18.62 12.25 -15.47
N GLU A 289 18.54 12.65 -16.75
CA GLU A 289 17.69 13.76 -17.17
C GLU A 289 16.20 13.41 -17.07
N PHE A 290 15.84 12.17 -17.39
CA PHE A 290 14.50 11.66 -17.17
C PHE A 290 14.12 11.70 -15.67
N ILE A 291 14.99 11.24 -14.77
CA ILE A 291 14.76 11.33 -13.32
C ILE A 291 14.60 12.80 -12.90
N ARG A 292 15.40 13.70 -13.43
CA ARG A 292 15.33 15.14 -13.14
C ARG A 292 13.95 15.69 -13.49
N ARG A 293 13.49 15.44 -14.71
CA ARG A 293 12.16 15.88 -15.16
C ARG A 293 11.04 15.37 -14.25
N CYS A 294 11.09 14.09 -13.86
CA CYS A 294 10.11 13.50 -12.96
C CYS A 294 10.14 14.11 -11.55
N LEU A 295 11.30 14.51 -11.07
CA LEU A 295 11.46 15.17 -9.77
C LEU A 295 11.07 16.65 -9.82
N ASP A 296 11.42 17.37 -10.89
CA ASP A 296 11.09 18.78 -11.04
C ASP A 296 9.58 18.99 -11.21
N ASN A 297 8.92 18.07 -11.92
CA ASN A 297 7.48 18.13 -12.18
C ASN A 297 6.76 16.81 -11.87
N PRO A 298 6.40 16.55 -10.61
CA PRO A 298 5.76 15.29 -10.20
C PRO A 298 4.42 15.01 -10.87
N THR A 299 3.67 16.03 -11.27
CA THR A 299 2.38 15.87 -11.99
C THR A 299 2.62 15.40 -13.43
N GLU A 300 3.77 15.66 -14.00
CA GLU A 300 4.16 15.18 -15.32
C GLU A 300 4.24 13.66 -15.42
N ILE A 301 4.45 12.95 -14.32
CA ILE A 301 4.46 11.48 -14.32
C ILE A 301 3.14 10.93 -14.88
N TRP A 302 2.02 11.47 -14.37
CA TRP A 302 0.70 11.08 -14.87
C TRP A 302 0.38 11.72 -16.23
N ARG A 303 0.81 12.95 -16.44
CA ARG A 303 0.61 13.69 -17.71
C ARG A 303 1.30 12.99 -18.88
N ASP A 304 2.56 12.58 -18.73
CA ASP A 304 3.30 11.85 -19.78
C ASP A 304 2.62 10.52 -20.10
N GLU A 305 2.24 9.76 -19.09
CA GLU A 305 1.52 8.50 -19.29
C GLU A 305 0.15 8.72 -19.95
N PHE A 306 -0.63 9.68 -19.46
CA PHE A 306 -1.96 9.99 -19.95
C PHE A 306 -1.96 10.49 -21.40
N ASN A 307 -1.09 11.46 -21.71
CA ASN A 307 -1.08 12.10 -23.03
C ASN A 307 -0.36 11.28 -24.10
N ASN A 308 0.77 10.65 -23.75
CA ASN A 308 1.66 10.05 -24.73
C ASN A 308 1.55 8.52 -24.83
N ARG A 309 0.95 7.86 -23.83
CA ARG A 309 0.92 6.38 -23.79
C ARG A 309 -0.48 5.79 -23.76
N LEU A 310 -1.46 6.54 -23.30
CA LEU A 310 -2.84 6.10 -23.29
C LEU A 310 -3.49 6.39 -24.65
N LYS A 311 -4.28 5.42 -25.10
CA LYS A 311 -5.15 5.59 -26.26
C LYS A 311 -6.35 6.45 -25.89
N ALA A 312 -7.09 6.91 -26.92
CA ALA A 312 -8.29 7.71 -26.73
C ALA A 312 -9.32 7.02 -25.80
N GLU A 313 -9.55 5.72 -26.03
CA GLU A 313 -10.47 4.94 -25.21
C GLU A 313 -10.03 4.81 -23.75
N ASP A 314 -8.72 4.74 -23.47
CA ASP A 314 -8.18 4.67 -22.11
C ASP A 314 -8.40 5.99 -21.35
N ARG A 315 -8.21 7.12 -22.04
CA ARG A 315 -8.47 8.46 -21.49
C ARG A 315 -9.95 8.67 -21.20
N ILE A 316 -10.84 8.26 -22.12
CA ILE A 316 -12.29 8.31 -21.89
C ILE A 316 -12.68 7.45 -20.68
N PHE A 317 -12.05 6.30 -20.51
CA PHE A 317 -12.29 5.44 -19.34
C PHE A 317 -11.93 6.14 -18.05
N LEU A 318 -10.72 6.74 -17.95
CA LEU A 318 -10.24 7.41 -16.75
C LEU A 318 -11.04 8.67 -16.43
N THR A 319 -11.36 9.50 -17.42
CA THR A 319 -12.19 10.69 -17.22
C THR A 319 -13.63 10.32 -16.85
N SER A 320 -14.18 9.21 -17.40
CA SER A 320 -15.47 8.68 -16.97
C SER A 320 -15.45 8.16 -15.54
N LEU A 321 -14.39 7.47 -15.14
CA LEU A 321 -14.23 7.02 -13.76
C LEU A 321 -14.20 8.21 -12.80
N PHE A 322 -13.38 9.23 -13.10
CA PHE A 322 -13.23 10.41 -12.28
C PHE A 322 -14.54 11.20 -12.13
N SER A 323 -15.32 11.33 -13.22
CA SER A 323 -16.62 12.02 -13.19
C SER A 323 -17.68 11.34 -12.31
N LEU A 324 -17.53 10.03 -12.08
CA LEU A 324 -18.46 9.25 -11.26
C LEU A 324 -18.06 9.16 -9.80
N THR A 325 -16.77 9.18 -9.52
CA THR A 325 -16.28 8.91 -8.15
C THR A 325 -14.80 9.24 -7.96
N GLU A 326 -14.47 9.69 -6.77
CA GLU A 326 -13.08 9.78 -6.32
C GLU A 326 -12.60 8.51 -5.59
N VAL A 327 -13.51 7.60 -5.24
CA VAL A 327 -13.20 6.41 -4.43
C VAL A 327 -13.30 5.12 -5.22
N GLY A 328 -14.47 4.84 -5.76
CA GLY A 328 -14.74 3.64 -6.55
C GLY A 328 -16.22 3.53 -6.93
N VAL A 329 -16.49 2.94 -8.07
CA VAL A 329 -17.82 2.77 -8.65
C VAL A 329 -18.02 1.35 -9.12
N GLU A 330 -19.26 0.85 -9.13
CA GLU A 330 -19.57 -0.46 -9.67
C GLU A 330 -19.19 -0.56 -11.15
N ASP A 331 -18.57 -1.68 -11.53
CA ASP A 331 -18.20 -2.03 -12.90
C ASP A 331 -19.34 -1.74 -13.90
N LYS A 332 -20.55 -2.17 -13.58
CA LYS A 332 -21.72 -1.98 -14.45
C LYS A 332 -22.07 -0.50 -14.69
N VAL A 333 -21.88 0.35 -13.70
CA VAL A 333 -22.17 1.79 -13.79
C VAL A 333 -21.11 2.47 -14.66
N LEU A 334 -19.83 2.24 -14.37
CA LEU A 334 -18.73 2.80 -15.16
C LEU A 334 -18.80 2.32 -16.62
N ARG A 335 -19.06 1.03 -16.83
CA ARG A 335 -19.21 0.46 -18.18
C ARG A 335 -20.32 1.13 -18.99
N ARG A 336 -21.44 1.47 -18.35
CA ARG A 336 -22.55 2.18 -19.01
C ARG A 336 -22.13 3.56 -19.45
N VAL A 337 -21.49 4.34 -18.59
CA VAL A 337 -21.01 5.70 -18.89
C VAL A 337 -19.91 5.66 -19.95
N PHE A 338 -18.95 4.77 -19.81
CA PHE A 338 -17.89 4.56 -20.78
C PHE A 338 -18.44 4.22 -22.17
N ASN A 339 -19.35 3.25 -22.26
CA ASN A 339 -19.95 2.87 -23.54
C ASN A 339 -20.76 4.03 -24.17
N ALA A 340 -21.50 4.80 -23.37
CA ALA A 340 -22.22 5.96 -23.85
C ALA A 340 -21.31 7.05 -24.45
N ARG A 341 -20.12 7.24 -23.87
CA ARG A 341 -19.13 8.18 -24.41
C ARG A 341 -18.41 7.63 -25.64
N ILE A 342 -18.02 6.35 -25.63
CA ILE A 342 -17.34 5.72 -26.77
C ILE A 342 -18.21 5.68 -28.02
N THR A 343 -19.52 5.40 -27.88
CA THR A 343 -20.44 5.35 -29.02
C THR A 343 -20.60 6.69 -29.74
N LYS A 344 -20.29 7.79 -29.10
CA LYS A 344 -20.25 9.12 -29.73
C LYS A 344 -18.98 9.37 -30.56
N ARG A 345 -17.96 8.54 -30.43
CA ARG A 345 -16.67 8.70 -31.08
C ARG A 345 -16.61 7.88 -32.36
N THR A 346 -16.22 8.54 -33.44
CA THR A 346 -16.07 7.91 -34.76
C THR A 346 -14.65 7.37 -35.01
N ASP A 347 -13.69 7.76 -34.17
CA ASP A 347 -12.28 7.40 -34.25
C ASP A 347 -11.92 6.12 -33.46
N ILE A 348 -12.89 5.51 -32.79
CA ILE A 348 -12.69 4.30 -31.97
C ILE A 348 -13.44 3.10 -32.61
N ASP A 349 -12.70 2.03 -32.85
CA ASP A 349 -13.29 0.78 -33.33
C ASP A 349 -14.09 0.07 -32.23
N THR A 350 -15.40 0.19 -32.28
CA THR A 350 -16.34 -0.42 -31.32
C THR A 350 -16.76 -1.84 -31.67
N THR A 351 -16.26 -2.44 -32.75
CA THR A 351 -16.61 -3.82 -33.18
C THR A 351 -15.98 -4.87 -32.23
N ARG A 352 -14.96 -4.50 -31.45
CA ARG A 352 -14.30 -5.36 -30.46
C ARG A 352 -14.81 -5.04 -29.05
N ASN A 353 -14.58 -5.95 -28.11
CA ASN A 353 -14.89 -5.70 -26.71
C ASN A 353 -13.86 -4.70 -26.11
N VAL A 354 -14.09 -3.41 -26.40
CA VAL A 354 -13.21 -2.31 -25.98
C VAL A 354 -13.13 -2.24 -24.46
N TRP A 355 -14.24 -2.48 -23.75
CA TRP A 355 -14.30 -2.43 -22.31
C TRP A 355 -13.26 -3.34 -21.62
N GLU A 356 -13.29 -4.64 -21.94
CA GLU A 356 -12.38 -5.61 -21.33
C GLU A 356 -10.91 -5.32 -21.68
N THR A 357 -10.67 -4.83 -22.90
CA THR A 357 -9.33 -4.48 -23.36
C THR A 357 -8.77 -3.28 -22.59
N VAL A 358 -9.59 -2.24 -22.42
CA VAL A 358 -9.22 -1.04 -21.66
C VAL A 358 -9.03 -1.38 -20.19
N LEU A 359 -9.99 -2.08 -19.60
CA LEU A 359 -9.94 -2.44 -18.19
C LEU A 359 -8.65 -3.22 -17.85
N LYS A 360 -8.31 -4.23 -18.67
CA LYS A 360 -7.06 -5.01 -18.50
C LYS A 360 -5.79 -4.15 -18.64
N ARG A 361 -5.80 -3.10 -19.46
CA ARG A 361 -4.64 -2.17 -19.56
C ARG A 361 -4.55 -1.23 -18.39
N MET A 362 -5.68 -0.80 -17.85
CA MET A 362 -5.76 0.18 -16.77
C MET A 362 -5.54 -0.43 -15.40
N GLU A 363 -5.89 -1.71 -15.24
CA GLU A 363 -5.72 -2.44 -13.99
C GLU A 363 -4.23 -2.51 -13.59
N GLY A 364 -3.94 -2.20 -12.32
CA GLY A 364 -2.58 -2.16 -11.78
C GLY A 364 -1.73 -0.97 -12.24
N THR A 365 -2.21 -0.15 -13.20
CA THR A 365 -1.52 1.04 -13.70
C THR A 365 -2.18 2.32 -13.17
N PHE A 366 -3.43 2.55 -13.54
CA PHE A 366 -4.23 3.71 -13.14
C PHE A 366 -5.38 3.37 -12.21
N VAL A 367 -5.91 2.15 -12.32
CA VAL A 367 -7.04 1.71 -11.52
C VAL A 367 -6.77 0.41 -10.78
N LYS A 368 -7.51 0.23 -9.69
CA LYS A 368 -7.61 -1.01 -8.94
C LYS A 368 -9.03 -1.54 -9.04
N ILE A 369 -9.14 -2.86 -9.06
CA ILE A 369 -10.41 -3.57 -9.01
C ILE A 369 -10.55 -4.15 -7.62
N ILE A 370 -11.70 -3.92 -7.00
CA ILE A 370 -12.05 -4.42 -5.68
C ILE A 370 -13.33 -5.23 -5.82
N GLU A 371 -13.32 -6.47 -5.39
CA GLU A 371 -14.51 -7.31 -5.35
C GLU A 371 -15.09 -7.28 -3.94
N ASN A 372 -16.32 -6.79 -3.81
CA ASN A 372 -16.99 -6.67 -2.53
C ASN A 372 -18.37 -7.32 -2.61
N LYS A 373 -18.60 -8.40 -1.81
CA LYS A 373 -19.86 -9.16 -1.77
C LYS A 373 -20.38 -9.57 -3.17
N GLY A 374 -19.47 -9.99 -4.05
CA GLY A 374 -19.80 -10.33 -5.44
C GLY A 374 -20.09 -9.14 -6.35
N VAL A 375 -19.86 -7.91 -5.87
CA VAL A 375 -19.95 -6.69 -6.68
C VAL A 375 -18.54 -6.19 -6.97
N ARG A 376 -18.19 -6.18 -8.24
CA ARG A 376 -16.92 -5.66 -8.73
C ARG A 376 -16.98 -4.13 -8.76
N GLN A 377 -16.04 -3.49 -8.08
CA GLN A 377 -15.88 -2.03 -8.06
C GLN A 377 -14.54 -1.63 -8.67
N ILE A 378 -14.53 -0.51 -9.36
CA ILE A 378 -13.34 0.05 -10.01
C ILE A 378 -13.09 1.43 -9.42
N GLY A 379 -11.86 1.67 -8.98
CA GLY A 379 -11.44 2.95 -8.42
C GLY A 379 -10.03 3.32 -8.87
N ALA A 380 -9.63 4.58 -8.71
CA ALA A 380 -8.26 4.99 -8.97
C ALA A 380 -7.30 4.19 -8.10
N ILE A 381 -6.16 3.75 -8.69
CA ILE A 381 -5.15 2.94 -7.99
C ILE A 381 -4.61 3.72 -6.79
N ASN A 382 -4.58 5.01 -6.92
CA ASN A 382 -4.24 5.91 -5.86
C ASN A 382 -4.76 7.34 -6.10
N PRO A 383 -4.89 8.09 -5.02
CA PRO A 383 -5.51 9.42 -5.05
C PRO A 383 -4.84 10.46 -5.95
N SER A 384 -3.52 10.36 -6.20
CA SER A 384 -2.87 11.34 -7.07
C SER A 384 -3.22 11.17 -8.55
N VAL A 385 -3.84 10.04 -8.93
CA VAL A 385 -4.47 9.92 -10.26
C VAL A 385 -5.67 10.87 -10.32
N ASN A 386 -6.48 10.91 -9.27
CA ASN A 386 -7.61 11.83 -9.19
C ASN A 386 -7.14 13.30 -9.14
N ASP A 387 -6.08 13.59 -8.36
CA ASP A 387 -5.50 14.93 -8.29
C ASP A 387 -4.98 15.38 -9.68
N PHE A 388 -4.35 14.46 -10.42
CA PHE A 388 -3.93 14.71 -11.80
C PHE A 388 -5.13 14.93 -12.73
N LEU A 389 -6.14 14.05 -12.70
CA LEU A 389 -7.31 14.14 -13.57
C LEU A 389 -8.11 15.41 -13.31
N LYS A 390 -8.22 15.83 -12.05
CA LYS A 390 -8.81 17.11 -11.69
C LYS A 390 -8.10 18.27 -12.39
N ASN A 391 -6.78 18.38 -12.18
CA ASN A 391 -5.99 19.45 -12.80
C ASN A 391 -6.05 19.39 -14.33
N TYR A 392 -6.05 18.18 -14.89
CA TYR A 392 -6.14 17.99 -16.34
C TYR A 392 -7.48 18.49 -16.89
N LEU A 393 -8.59 18.19 -16.24
CA LEU A 393 -9.92 18.65 -16.65
C LEU A 393 -10.08 20.14 -16.45
N ASP A 394 -9.55 20.71 -15.36
CA ASP A 394 -9.56 22.17 -15.12
C ASP A 394 -8.80 22.93 -16.22
N GLU A 395 -7.75 22.32 -16.82
CA GLU A 395 -6.98 22.87 -17.93
C GLU A 395 -7.62 22.62 -19.31
N ASN A 396 -8.59 21.67 -19.42
CA ASN A 396 -9.16 21.21 -20.69
C ASN A 396 -10.69 21.24 -20.64
N GLU A 397 -11.28 22.43 -20.54
CA GLU A 397 -12.73 22.67 -20.47
C GLU A 397 -13.57 21.88 -21.50
N PRO A 398 -13.15 21.69 -22.77
CA PRO A 398 -13.96 20.93 -23.74
C PRO A 398 -14.18 19.46 -23.36
N GLU A 399 -13.28 18.84 -22.58
CA GLU A 399 -13.47 17.46 -22.08
C GLU A 399 -14.44 17.38 -20.88
N VAL A 400 -14.72 18.51 -20.25
CA VAL A 400 -15.69 18.60 -19.15
C VAL A 400 -17.13 18.66 -19.68
N GLU A 401 -17.32 19.21 -20.87
CA GLU A 401 -18.63 19.34 -21.50
C GLU A 401 -19.11 18.04 -22.20
N GLU A 402 -18.23 17.08 -22.49
CA GLU A 402 -18.56 15.75 -23.05
C GLU A 402 -19.21 14.80 -22.01
#